data_97f3dab79bcb65562af2901425cd6598
#
_entry.id   97f3dab79bcb65562af2901425cd6598
#
_cell.length_a   1.000
_cell.length_b   1.000
_cell.length_c   1.000
_cell.angle_alpha   90.00
_cell.angle_beta   90.00
_cell.angle_gamma   90.00
#
_symmetry.space_group_name_H-M   'P 1'
#
loop_
_entity.id
_entity.type
_entity.pdbx_description
1 polymer ?
#
loop_
_entity_poly.entity_id
_entity_poly.type
_entity_poly.pdbx_seq_one_letter_code
_entity_poly.pdbx_strand_id
1 'polypeptide(L)'
;MFKRFITILLLFIFKNGFAQQPPAYPMVSGYFSIINPIGSWTKDGFKSNFGDVYTVGFPFGMNILKSDQFGISFEVAPAIRTEKNISKVNTVLFHPGAMFRFKHGFTFIGRMAFETNGRFGVTPVFNQVIKKGKDASFFVSVPIPVRFGNDQPASISTGLQLGVSF
;
A
#
# COMPACT_ATOMS: atom_id res chain seq x y z
N MET A 1 -4.63 1.85 -60.10
CA MET A 1 -3.58 2.54 -59.35
C MET A 1 -4.15 3.44 -58.22
N PHE A 2 -5.18 4.22 -58.47
CA PHE A 2 -5.76 5.18 -57.52
C PHE A 2 -6.25 4.55 -56.19
N LYS A 3 -6.90 3.38 -56.22
CA LYS A 3 -7.37 2.66 -55.01
C LYS A 3 -6.25 2.25 -54.06
N ARG A 4 -5.08 1.89 -54.55
CA ARG A 4 -3.91 1.51 -53.72
C ARG A 4 -3.25 2.72 -53.08
N PHE A 5 -3.34 3.89 -53.69
CA PHE A 5 -2.81 5.14 -53.16
C PHE A 5 -3.65 5.63 -51.96
N ILE A 6 -4.98 5.50 -52.02
CA ILE A 6 -5.90 5.87 -50.94
C ILE A 6 -5.70 4.95 -49.72
N THR A 7 -5.46 3.65 -49.92
CA THR A 7 -5.21 2.70 -48.81
C THR A 7 -3.89 3.02 -48.08
N ILE A 8 -2.85 3.41 -48.78
CA ILE A 8 -1.57 3.82 -48.22
C ILE A 8 -1.72 5.14 -47.45
N LEU A 9 -2.45 6.11 -48.00
CA LEU A 9 -2.72 7.40 -47.33
C LEU A 9 -3.52 7.23 -46.03
N LEU A 10 -4.52 6.32 -46.03
CA LEU A 10 -5.27 5.98 -44.82
C LEU A 10 -4.40 5.32 -43.75
N LEU A 11 -3.44 4.48 -44.11
CA LEU A 11 -2.51 3.87 -43.16
C LEU A 11 -1.56 4.88 -42.53
N PHE A 12 -1.23 5.98 -43.19
CA PHE A 12 -0.41 7.07 -42.63
C PHE A 12 -1.20 7.97 -41.66
N ILE A 13 -2.51 8.11 -41.83
CA ILE A 13 -3.37 8.93 -40.96
C ILE A 13 -3.56 8.24 -39.59
N PHE A 14 -3.58 6.90 -39.54
CA PHE A 14 -3.68 6.15 -38.27
C PHE A 14 -2.38 6.05 -37.47
N LYS A 15 -1.25 6.53 -38.00
CA LYS A 15 0.02 6.56 -37.21
C LYS A 15 0.11 7.70 -36.22
N ASN A 16 -0.78 8.67 -36.27
CA ASN A 16 -0.95 9.63 -35.17
C ASN A 16 -1.78 8.98 -34.06
N GLY A 17 -1.33 7.81 -33.57
CA GLY A 17 -1.81 7.25 -32.32
C GLY A 17 -1.63 8.34 -31.28
N PHE A 18 -2.70 8.66 -30.55
CA PHE A 18 -2.67 9.55 -29.39
C PHE A 18 -1.52 9.13 -28.50
N ALA A 19 -0.36 9.74 -28.69
CA ALA A 19 0.72 9.66 -27.75
C ALA A 19 0.15 10.20 -26.44
N GLN A 20 -0.19 9.32 -25.50
CA GLN A 20 -0.58 9.72 -24.16
C GLN A 20 0.54 10.63 -23.67
N GLN A 21 0.21 11.88 -23.39
CA GLN A 21 1.20 12.79 -22.80
C GLN A 21 1.79 12.08 -21.58
N PRO A 22 3.12 12.05 -21.47
CA PRO A 22 3.74 11.47 -20.30
C PRO A 22 3.13 12.10 -19.05
N PRO A 23 2.83 11.32 -18.01
CA PRO A 23 2.19 11.85 -16.81
C PRO A 23 3.02 12.99 -16.23
N ALA A 24 2.36 14.11 -15.95
CA ALA A 24 3.01 15.27 -15.33
C ALA A 24 3.25 14.95 -13.84
N TYR A 25 4.50 14.99 -13.41
CA TYR A 25 4.86 14.84 -12.00
C TYR A 25 4.95 16.19 -11.28
N PRO A 26 4.64 16.28 -9.97
CA PRO A 26 4.22 15.19 -9.08
C PRO A 26 2.76 14.76 -9.30
N MET A 27 2.51 13.44 -9.23
CA MET A 27 1.16 12.87 -9.20
C MET A 27 0.77 12.50 -7.78
N VAL A 28 -0.47 12.79 -7.40
CA VAL A 28 -1.02 12.43 -6.09
C VAL A 28 -2.08 11.35 -6.29
N SER A 29 -2.05 10.33 -5.46
CA SER A 29 -3.08 9.31 -5.38
C SER A 29 -3.45 9.02 -3.93
N GLY A 30 -4.75 8.86 -3.66
CA GLY A 30 -5.26 8.41 -2.38
C GLY A 30 -5.43 6.90 -2.34
N TYR A 31 -5.58 6.34 -1.13
CA TYR A 31 -5.99 4.96 -0.96
C TYR A 31 -6.66 4.74 0.39
N PHE A 32 -7.49 3.68 0.43
CA PHE A 32 -8.08 3.12 1.62
C PHE A 32 -7.90 1.60 1.60
N SER A 33 -7.72 1.00 2.78
CA SER A 33 -7.50 -0.44 2.89
C SER A 33 -7.95 -1.01 4.23
N ILE A 34 -8.01 -2.33 4.30
CA ILE A 34 -8.19 -3.10 5.53
C ILE A 34 -6.97 -4.01 5.67
N ILE A 35 -6.37 -4.01 6.84
CA ILE A 35 -5.26 -4.90 7.17
C ILE A 35 -5.67 -5.87 8.27
N ASN A 36 -5.45 -7.17 8.03
CA ASN A 36 -5.52 -8.23 9.01
C ASN A 36 -4.10 -8.70 9.35
N PRO A 37 -3.56 -8.37 10.53
CA PRO A 37 -2.37 -9.03 11.04
C PRO A 37 -2.61 -10.55 11.12
N ILE A 38 -1.64 -11.34 10.71
CA ILE A 38 -1.71 -12.81 10.82
C ILE A 38 -1.15 -13.23 12.17
N GLY A 39 -0.02 -12.65 12.56
CA GLY A 39 0.59 -12.93 13.84
C GLY A 39 1.89 -12.15 14.02
N SER A 40 2.44 -12.29 15.20
CA SER A 40 3.68 -11.62 15.60
C SER A 40 4.61 -12.58 16.34
N TRP A 41 5.91 -12.38 16.13
CA TRP A 41 7.00 -13.04 16.84
C TRP A 41 7.64 -12.05 17.80
N THR A 42 7.85 -12.48 19.02
CA THR A 42 8.59 -11.77 20.07
C THR A 42 9.60 -12.72 20.70
N LYS A 43 10.37 -12.25 21.67
CA LYS A 43 11.23 -13.13 22.49
C LYS A 43 10.45 -14.25 23.20
N ASP A 44 9.17 -14.06 23.44
CA ASP A 44 8.27 -15.00 24.13
C ASP A 44 7.60 -16.00 23.17
N GLY A 45 7.96 -15.95 21.87
CA GLY A 45 7.45 -16.85 20.83
C GLY A 45 6.42 -16.19 19.90
N PHE A 46 5.73 -17.04 19.15
CA PHE A 46 4.70 -16.64 18.17
C PHE A 46 3.35 -16.45 18.83
N LYS A 47 2.67 -15.36 18.49
CA LYS A 47 1.28 -15.08 18.87
C LYS A 47 0.44 -14.88 17.63
N SER A 48 -0.59 -15.70 17.46
CA SER A 48 -1.59 -15.55 16.39
C SER A 48 -2.52 -14.38 16.68
N ASN A 49 -2.99 -13.71 15.61
CA ASN A 49 -4.03 -12.68 15.71
C ASN A 49 -5.46 -13.27 15.77
N PHE A 50 -5.61 -14.60 15.63
CA PHE A 50 -6.92 -15.27 15.54
C PHE A 50 -7.24 -16.09 16.80
N GLY A 51 -6.67 -15.72 17.94
CA GLY A 51 -6.94 -16.32 19.25
C GLY A 51 -7.94 -15.49 20.07
N ASP A 52 -7.67 -15.40 21.38
CA ASP A 52 -8.50 -14.65 22.35
C ASP A 52 -8.48 -13.13 22.08
N VAL A 53 -7.53 -12.67 21.31
CA VAL A 53 -7.36 -11.27 20.90
C VAL A 53 -7.33 -11.20 19.39
N TYR A 54 -8.17 -10.34 18.84
CA TYR A 54 -8.19 -10.03 17.41
C TYR A 54 -7.94 -8.55 17.17
N THR A 55 -7.09 -8.25 16.21
CA THR A 55 -6.80 -6.87 15.79
C THR A 55 -7.03 -6.73 14.30
N VAL A 56 -7.65 -5.65 13.90
CA VAL A 56 -7.83 -5.24 12.50
C VAL A 56 -7.48 -3.77 12.37
N GLY A 57 -6.81 -3.40 11.28
CA GLY A 57 -6.46 -2.02 10.98
C GLY A 57 -7.20 -1.49 9.75
N PHE A 58 -7.37 -0.16 9.71
CA PHE A 58 -8.02 0.57 8.62
C PHE A 58 -7.08 1.64 8.06
N PRO A 59 -6.03 1.25 7.33
CA PRO A 59 -5.08 2.17 6.73
C PRO A 59 -5.75 3.03 5.66
N PHE A 60 -5.47 4.33 5.71
CA PHE A 60 -5.75 5.27 4.63
C PHE A 60 -4.57 6.22 4.46
N GLY A 61 -4.35 6.66 3.24
CA GLY A 61 -3.18 7.48 2.98
C GLY A 61 -3.14 8.09 1.59
N MET A 62 -2.03 8.77 1.34
CA MET A 62 -1.72 9.33 0.04
C MET A 62 -0.30 8.99 -0.39
N ASN A 63 -0.13 8.90 -1.70
CA ASN A 63 1.17 8.75 -2.35
C ASN A 63 1.42 9.96 -3.23
N ILE A 64 2.62 10.51 -3.15
CA ILE A 64 3.10 11.61 -3.99
C ILE A 64 4.20 11.03 -4.88
N LEU A 65 3.86 10.72 -6.13
CA LEU A 65 4.80 10.20 -7.11
C LEU A 65 5.66 11.34 -7.66
N LYS A 66 6.95 11.19 -7.59
CA LYS A 66 7.96 12.11 -8.14
C LYS A 66 8.45 11.68 -9.52
N SER A 67 8.24 10.40 -9.85
CA SER A 67 8.53 9.78 -11.15
C SER A 67 7.72 8.50 -11.32
N ASP A 68 7.86 7.83 -12.44
CA ASP A 68 7.28 6.49 -12.66
C ASP A 68 7.73 5.45 -11.63
N GLN A 69 8.94 5.61 -11.10
CA GLN A 69 9.59 4.61 -10.27
C GLN A 69 9.67 4.99 -8.79
N PHE A 70 9.58 6.28 -8.45
CA PHE A 70 9.81 6.76 -7.09
C PHE A 70 8.68 7.67 -6.60
N GLY A 71 8.32 7.55 -5.32
CA GLY A 71 7.36 8.38 -4.64
C GLY A 71 7.56 8.41 -3.13
N ILE A 72 6.75 9.24 -2.48
CA ILE A 72 6.63 9.35 -1.02
C ILE A 72 5.25 8.86 -0.64
N SER A 73 5.15 8.09 0.44
CA SER A 73 3.90 7.54 0.95
C SER A 73 3.66 8.04 2.36
N PHE A 74 2.43 8.51 2.62
CA PHE A 74 1.95 8.85 3.95
C PHE A 74 0.71 8.02 4.26
N GLU A 75 0.72 7.36 5.42
CA GLU A 75 -0.39 6.52 5.87
C GLU A 75 -0.73 6.83 7.31
N VAL A 76 -2.01 6.85 7.61
CA VAL A 76 -2.56 6.79 8.97
C VAL A 76 -3.38 5.51 9.08
N ALA A 77 -3.12 4.73 10.13
CA ALA A 77 -3.77 3.44 10.31
C ALA A 77 -4.30 3.27 11.73
N PRO A 78 -5.57 3.62 12.00
CA PRO A 78 -6.21 3.22 13.24
C PRO A 78 -6.37 1.70 13.28
N ALA A 79 -6.08 1.11 14.45
CA ALA A 79 -6.24 -0.31 14.71
C ALA A 79 -7.26 -0.53 15.82
N ILE A 80 -8.23 -1.41 15.56
CA ILE A 80 -9.23 -1.85 16.53
C ILE A 80 -8.79 -3.21 17.06
N ARG A 81 -8.74 -3.32 18.37
CA ARG A 81 -8.48 -4.56 19.10
C ARG A 81 -9.73 -5.02 19.81
N THR A 82 -10.06 -6.27 19.62
CA THR A 82 -11.16 -6.96 20.30
C THR A 82 -10.59 -8.01 21.24
N GLU A 83 -10.98 -7.96 22.51
CA GLU A 83 -10.62 -8.91 23.54
C GLU A 83 -11.82 -9.11 24.46
N LYS A 84 -12.19 -10.34 24.81
CA LYS A 84 -13.35 -10.69 25.66
C LYS A 84 -14.64 -9.98 25.22
N ASN A 85 -14.90 -9.94 23.90
CA ASN A 85 -16.04 -9.27 23.27
C ASN A 85 -16.09 -7.74 23.43
N ILE A 86 -15.01 -7.12 23.89
CA ILE A 86 -14.89 -5.66 23.99
C ILE A 86 -13.97 -5.17 22.89
N SER A 87 -14.48 -4.29 22.03
CA SER A 87 -13.71 -3.66 20.94
C SER A 87 -13.34 -2.24 21.32
N LYS A 88 -12.08 -1.88 21.12
CA LYS A 88 -11.57 -0.51 21.33
C LYS A 88 -10.51 -0.14 20.31
N VAL A 89 -10.34 1.16 20.06
CA VAL A 89 -9.17 1.65 19.33
C VAL A 89 -7.94 1.37 20.17
N ASN A 90 -7.05 0.52 19.65
CA ASN A 90 -5.83 0.11 20.34
C ASN A 90 -4.70 1.13 20.13
N THR A 91 -4.55 1.57 18.90
CA THR A 91 -3.50 2.52 18.51
C THR A 91 -3.89 3.19 17.18
N VAL A 92 -3.32 4.35 16.95
CA VAL A 92 -3.29 4.99 15.64
C VAL A 92 -1.82 5.06 15.22
N LEU A 93 -1.54 4.50 14.06
CA LEU A 93 -0.20 4.47 13.48
C LEU A 93 -0.06 5.62 12.48
N PHE A 94 1.03 6.38 12.59
CA PHE A 94 1.49 7.33 11.59
C PHE A 94 2.70 6.73 10.86
N HIS A 95 2.67 6.72 9.51
CA HIS A 95 3.47 5.82 8.72
C HIS A 95 4.04 6.50 7.46
N PRO A 96 4.97 7.49 7.61
CA PRO A 96 5.64 8.11 6.48
C PRO A 96 6.66 7.14 5.87
N GLY A 97 6.86 7.23 4.55
CA GLY A 97 7.83 6.37 3.88
C GLY A 97 8.14 6.74 2.45
N ALA A 98 9.05 5.99 1.87
CA ALA A 98 9.43 6.05 0.46
C ALA A 98 8.92 4.80 -0.27
N MET A 99 8.51 4.99 -1.52
CA MET A 99 8.00 3.92 -2.36
C MET A 99 8.80 3.81 -3.65
N PHE A 100 9.05 2.57 -4.05
CA PHE A 100 9.73 2.20 -5.29
C PHE A 100 8.79 1.34 -6.12
N ARG A 101 8.44 1.82 -7.30
CA ARG A 101 7.51 1.16 -8.20
C ARG A 101 8.28 0.38 -9.26
N PHE A 102 7.81 -0.82 -9.53
CA PHE A 102 8.38 -1.72 -10.52
C PHE A 102 7.37 -2.04 -11.61
N LYS A 103 7.81 -2.78 -12.62
CA LYS A 103 6.93 -3.26 -13.69
C LYS A 103 5.81 -4.16 -13.14
N HIS A 104 4.75 -4.32 -13.92
CA HIS A 104 3.61 -5.19 -13.62
C HIS A 104 2.82 -4.86 -12.34
N GLY A 105 2.93 -3.59 -11.86
CA GLY A 105 2.14 -3.13 -10.70
C GLY A 105 2.72 -3.53 -9.34
N PHE A 106 3.92 -4.06 -9.29
CA PHE A 106 4.63 -4.33 -8.03
C PHE A 106 5.23 -3.03 -7.48
N THR A 107 5.13 -2.85 -6.15
CA THR A 107 5.69 -1.70 -5.44
C THR A 107 6.27 -2.16 -4.11
N PHE A 108 7.49 -1.75 -3.82
CA PHE A 108 8.08 -1.85 -2.50
C PHE A 108 7.95 -0.51 -1.78
N ILE A 109 7.50 -0.52 -0.51
CA ILE A 109 7.37 0.68 0.30
C ILE A 109 8.11 0.44 1.62
N GLY A 110 9.08 1.29 1.92
CA GLY A 110 9.75 1.32 3.21
C GLY A 110 9.17 2.44 4.06
N ARG A 111 8.53 2.13 5.18
CA ARG A 111 7.88 3.10 6.07
C ARG A 111 8.52 3.13 7.44
N MET A 112 8.63 4.32 8.02
CA MET A 112 8.84 4.49 9.46
C MET A 112 7.48 4.43 10.15
N ALA A 113 7.45 3.95 11.37
CA ALA A 113 6.24 3.73 12.13
C ALA A 113 6.30 4.46 13.47
N PHE A 114 5.24 5.22 13.77
CA PHE A 114 5.05 5.91 15.04
C PHE A 114 3.63 5.65 15.53
N GLU A 115 3.49 4.96 16.63
CA GLU A 115 2.20 4.55 17.18
C GLU A 115 1.82 5.41 18.41
N THR A 116 0.54 5.74 18.53
CA THR A 116 0.03 6.54 19.66
C THR A 116 0.20 5.88 21.02
N ASN A 117 0.42 4.57 21.06
CA ASN A 117 0.75 3.82 22.28
C ASN A 117 2.24 3.90 22.66
N GLY A 118 3.06 4.69 21.94
CA GLY A 118 4.49 4.89 22.20
C GLY A 118 5.41 3.88 21.53
N ARG A 119 4.89 2.94 20.73
CA ARG A 119 5.74 2.07 19.91
C ARG A 119 6.19 2.76 18.63
N PHE A 120 7.38 2.43 18.18
CA PHE A 120 7.96 2.92 16.92
C PHE A 120 8.66 1.80 16.17
N GLY A 121 9.05 2.05 14.94
CA GLY A 121 9.78 1.05 14.17
C GLY A 121 9.78 1.29 12.67
N VAL A 122 9.87 0.20 11.91
CA VAL A 122 9.87 0.21 10.45
C VAL A 122 8.90 -0.83 9.90
N THR A 123 8.42 -0.60 8.69
CA THR A 123 7.54 -1.55 8.00
C THR A 123 7.91 -1.61 6.52
N PRO A 124 8.68 -2.60 6.09
CA PRO A 124 8.71 -3.00 4.68
C PRO A 124 7.33 -3.48 4.25
N VAL A 125 6.86 -3.00 3.09
CA VAL A 125 5.57 -3.40 2.52
C VAL A 125 5.79 -3.84 1.07
N PHE A 126 5.36 -5.04 0.76
CA PHE A 126 5.31 -5.59 -0.60
C PHE A 126 3.88 -5.45 -1.12
N ASN A 127 3.71 -4.61 -2.12
CA ASN A 127 2.40 -4.27 -2.66
C ASN A 127 2.28 -4.71 -4.12
N GLN A 128 1.14 -5.30 -4.47
CA GLN A 128 0.81 -5.71 -5.82
C GLN A 128 -0.56 -5.18 -6.23
N VAL A 129 -0.60 -4.44 -7.33
CA VAL A 129 -1.87 -4.09 -7.98
C VAL A 129 -2.41 -5.34 -8.68
N ILE A 130 -3.58 -5.81 -8.26
CA ILE A 130 -4.23 -7.02 -8.79
C ILE A 130 -5.26 -6.71 -9.89
N LYS A 131 -5.83 -5.50 -9.86
CA LYS A 131 -6.78 -5.05 -10.89
C LYS A 131 -6.68 -3.54 -11.07
N LYS A 132 -6.40 -3.11 -12.29
CA LYS A 132 -6.50 -1.70 -12.69
C LYS A 132 -7.88 -1.41 -13.25
N GLY A 133 -8.53 -0.38 -12.72
CA GLY A 133 -9.70 0.25 -13.32
C GLY A 133 -9.35 1.62 -13.91
N LYS A 134 -10.35 2.31 -14.44
CA LYS A 134 -10.20 3.66 -14.99
C LYS A 134 -9.92 4.68 -13.88
N ASP A 135 -10.71 4.66 -12.83
CA ASP A 135 -10.69 5.64 -11.75
C ASP A 135 -10.15 5.08 -10.43
N ALA A 136 -10.08 3.76 -10.31
CA ALA A 136 -9.58 3.09 -9.12
C ALA A 136 -8.87 1.79 -9.45
N SER A 137 -7.93 1.39 -8.59
CA SER A 137 -7.19 0.14 -8.71
C SER A 137 -7.25 -0.64 -7.40
N PHE A 138 -7.43 -1.96 -7.49
CA PHE A 138 -7.38 -2.86 -6.34
C PHE A 138 -5.96 -3.38 -6.14
N PHE A 139 -5.54 -3.44 -4.90
CA PHE A 139 -4.23 -3.95 -4.53
C PHE A 139 -4.29 -4.92 -3.34
N VAL A 140 -3.28 -5.77 -3.27
CA VAL A 140 -2.95 -6.59 -2.11
C VAL A 140 -1.57 -6.23 -1.63
N SER A 141 -1.36 -6.20 -0.31
CA SER A 141 -0.04 -5.94 0.28
C SER A 141 0.26 -6.91 1.41
N VAL A 142 1.55 -7.21 1.56
CA VAL A 142 2.10 -7.95 2.69
C VAL A 142 3.06 -7.02 3.43
N PRO A 143 2.62 -6.37 4.51
CA PRO A 143 3.49 -5.62 5.40
C PRO A 143 4.23 -6.54 6.36
N ILE A 144 5.46 -6.15 6.71
CA ILE A 144 6.29 -6.83 7.71
C ILE A 144 6.70 -5.81 8.78
N PRO A 145 5.80 -5.46 9.72
CA PRO A 145 6.10 -4.53 10.80
C PRO A 145 7.18 -5.05 11.75
N VAL A 146 8.18 -4.22 12.02
CA VAL A 146 9.13 -4.40 13.12
C VAL A 146 8.87 -3.27 14.11
N ARG A 147 8.63 -3.60 15.38
CA ARG A 147 8.24 -2.63 16.43
C ARG A 147 9.10 -2.75 17.67
N PHE A 148 9.36 -1.57 18.26
CA PHE A 148 10.13 -1.37 19.49
C PHE A 148 9.40 -0.40 20.40
N GLY A 149 9.90 -0.25 21.63
CA GLY A 149 9.46 0.79 22.60
C GLY A 149 8.23 0.41 23.41
N ASN A 150 7.85 1.35 24.30
CA ASN A 150 6.73 1.22 25.24
C ASN A 150 6.87 0.00 26.18
N ASP A 151 8.09 -0.26 26.67
CA ASP A 151 8.41 -1.38 27.58
C ASP A 151 7.91 -2.76 27.13
N GLN A 152 7.49 -2.85 25.85
CA GLN A 152 7.09 -4.09 25.22
C GLN A 152 8.27 -4.75 24.50
N PRO A 153 8.34 -6.08 24.47
CA PRO A 153 9.34 -6.78 23.69
C PRO A 153 9.34 -6.32 22.23
N ALA A 154 10.53 -6.24 21.64
CA ALA A 154 10.64 -6.08 20.20
C ALA A 154 9.85 -7.17 19.48
N SER A 155 9.17 -6.80 18.41
CA SER A 155 8.35 -7.74 17.65
C SER A 155 8.56 -7.57 16.16
N ILE A 156 8.48 -8.68 15.44
CA ILE A 156 8.28 -8.73 14.00
C ILE A 156 6.93 -9.37 13.74
N SER A 157 6.16 -8.80 12.84
CA SER A 157 4.84 -9.33 12.51
C SER A 157 4.61 -9.35 11.00
N THR A 158 3.56 -9.99 10.56
CA THR A 158 3.10 -9.95 9.18
C THR A 158 1.58 -9.90 9.13
N GLY A 159 1.05 -9.43 8.02
CA GLY A 159 -0.37 -9.31 7.78
C GLY A 159 -0.71 -9.35 6.30
N LEU A 160 -1.98 -9.43 6.02
CA LEU A 160 -2.55 -9.26 4.69
C LEU A 160 -3.36 -7.96 4.66
N GLN A 161 -3.06 -7.10 3.69
CA GLN A 161 -3.76 -5.83 3.48
C GLN A 161 -4.42 -5.85 2.10
N LEU A 162 -5.69 -5.52 2.05
CA LEU A 162 -6.47 -5.37 0.83
C LEU A 162 -6.97 -3.94 0.73
N GLY A 163 -6.83 -3.33 -0.45
CA GLY A 163 -7.19 -1.93 -0.59
C GLY A 163 -7.53 -1.49 -2.00
N VAL A 164 -7.97 -0.24 -2.05
CA VAL A 164 -8.32 0.48 -3.28
C VAL A 164 -7.52 1.78 -3.31
N SER A 165 -6.89 2.08 -4.44
CA SER A 165 -6.21 3.35 -4.72
C SER A 165 -6.93 4.10 -5.85
N PHE A 166 -6.98 5.42 -5.76
CA PHE A 166 -7.71 6.33 -6.67
C PHE A 166 -6.95 7.64 -6.83
#